data_62d5bc92d9d3ef8270f0416ae3165c96
#
_entry.id   62d5bc92d9d3ef8270f0416ae3165c96
#
_cell.length_a   1.000
_cell.length_b   1.000
_cell.length_c   1.000
_cell.angle_alpha   90.00
_cell.angle_beta   90.00
_cell.angle_gamma   90.00
#
_symmetry.space_group_name_H-M   'P 1'
#
loop_
_entity.id
_entity.type
_entity.pdbx_description
1 polymer ?
#
loop_
_entity_poly.entity_id
_entity_poly.type
_entity_poly.pdbx_seq_one_letter_code
_entity_poly.pdbx_strand_id
1 'polypeptide(L)'
;MAGPRIMFVSSNGTGLGHLTRSMAIARRLDRDTESLFVTLSRAAPVVREMGFPVEYMASHGSPTAGSDLRWSRRMTARLRAAILEADPNLLVFDGILPYDPLLATMKRVPATVWCRRGLWQPGASTAPLTRSDLFDAILEPGDFAASADAGPTSSRRDEAHEVPPIVFLDDAELLPRADAERELGLEPGKPTILVQLGQGPEVADATARCLRTLARADGVQVAAASSAISGLLDVPERVVHLRSTYPMSRYYAAFDGAVSAVGYNAFHEMVRFAIPALFVPMRRETDDQGARARYAASVGVALAVDGPQDERIEDRLGELLDADRRGAMRERLEELRPDNGAREAARWIEALAEPPREGLTTHSVGNPPLGDGTQRRSSLRARAARAWVFVRTIPRTITRLMNQTLTLPRPTTIILAFGADEAAIRDALNRAQEPFERVLLVTDSLAIGEVWRAGTGAEHVPAPGEREAELAGGDYAEFRRRRLGLILAGRPRLRSALTAGEVPPDLVDAATAPPRRRGRLLS
;
A
#
# COMPACT_ATOMS: atom_id res chain seq x y z
N MET A 1 4.31 31.88 -1.04
CA MET A 1 5.37 30.87 -0.99
C MET A 1 4.70 29.54 -1.31
N ALA A 2 5.35 28.63 -2.03
CA ALA A 2 4.82 27.29 -2.22
C ALA A 2 4.70 26.60 -0.84
N GLY A 3 3.62 25.86 -0.61
CA GLY A 3 3.42 25.12 0.64
C GLY A 3 4.44 24.00 0.83
N PRO A 4 4.43 23.31 1.97
CA PRO A 4 5.33 22.20 2.21
C PRO A 4 5.03 21.04 1.25
N ARG A 5 6.06 20.25 0.96
CA ARG A 5 5.96 19.07 0.11
C ARG A 5 6.20 17.82 0.91
N ILE A 6 5.25 16.88 0.87
CA ILE A 6 5.27 15.63 1.63
C ILE A 6 5.37 14.46 0.67
N MET A 7 6.39 13.61 0.86
CA MET A 7 6.57 12.39 0.08
C MET A 7 6.09 11.18 0.88
N PHE A 8 5.04 10.53 0.41
CA PHE A 8 4.55 9.26 0.95
C PHE A 8 5.23 8.09 0.27
N VAL A 9 5.91 7.25 1.04
CA VAL A 9 6.61 6.06 0.55
C VAL A 9 5.98 4.82 1.17
N SER A 10 5.55 3.87 0.35
CA SER A 10 4.96 2.63 0.85
C SER A 10 5.71 1.38 0.41
N SER A 11 5.61 0.32 1.22
CA SER A 11 6.12 -0.99 0.88
C SER A 11 5.21 -1.73 -0.12
N ASN A 12 5.65 -2.91 -0.59
CA ASN A 12 4.90 -3.77 -1.51
C ASN A 12 3.86 -4.64 -0.79
N GLY A 13 2.90 -4.04 -0.10
CA GLY A 13 1.79 -4.79 0.47
C GLY A 13 1.05 -5.61 -0.60
N THR A 14 0.57 -6.81 -0.23
CA THR A 14 -0.29 -7.64 -1.09
C THR A 14 -1.67 -7.03 -1.31
N GLY A 15 -1.97 -5.92 -0.66
CA GLY A 15 -3.23 -5.19 -0.73
C GLY A 15 -3.00 -3.68 -0.74
N LEU A 16 -4.11 -2.95 -0.75
CA LEU A 16 -4.16 -1.48 -0.75
C LEU A 16 -3.86 -0.85 0.64
N GLY A 17 -3.67 -1.66 1.70
CA GLY A 17 -3.69 -1.20 3.08
C GLY A 17 -2.79 0.00 3.40
N HIS A 18 -1.54 -0.04 2.98
CA HIS A 18 -0.58 1.06 3.17
C HIS A 18 -0.95 2.30 2.35
N LEU A 19 -1.32 2.10 1.07
CA LEU A 19 -1.72 3.19 0.18
C LEU A 19 -3.01 3.85 0.64
N THR A 20 -4.02 3.09 1.04
CA THR A 20 -5.30 3.62 1.55
C THR A 20 -5.09 4.54 2.75
N ARG A 21 -4.26 4.16 3.73
CA ARG A 21 -3.94 5.03 4.87
C ARG A 21 -3.18 6.29 4.46
N SER A 22 -2.14 6.13 3.65
CA SER A 22 -1.37 7.27 3.14
C SER A 22 -2.25 8.24 2.35
N MET A 23 -3.15 7.74 1.49
CA MET A 23 -4.11 8.57 0.77
C MET A 23 -5.16 9.19 1.69
N ALA A 24 -5.60 8.47 2.74
CA ALA A 24 -6.54 9.01 3.73
C ALA A 24 -5.95 10.23 4.45
N ILE A 25 -4.67 10.19 4.76
CA ILE A 25 -3.93 11.32 5.35
C ILE A 25 -3.76 12.43 4.29
N ALA A 26 -3.23 12.07 3.11
CA ALA A 26 -2.88 13.03 2.06
C ALA A 26 -4.07 13.88 1.59
N ARG A 27 -5.26 13.29 1.47
CA ARG A 27 -6.47 14.02 1.07
C ARG A 27 -7.01 15.00 2.12
N ARG A 28 -6.43 15.01 3.34
CA ARG A 28 -6.80 15.89 4.45
C ARG A 28 -5.72 16.91 4.80
N LEU A 29 -4.63 16.92 4.04
CA LEU A 29 -3.62 17.97 4.10
C LEU A 29 -4.22 19.30 3.59
N ASP A 30 -3.65 20.40 4.01
CA ASP A 30 -4.04 21.73 3.55
C ASP A 30 -3.82 21.88 2.04
N ARG A 31 -4.62 22.75 1.39
CA ARG A 31 -4.61 22.90 -0.07
C ARG A 31 -3.27 23.32 -0.66
N ASP A 32 -2.47 24.02 0.14
CA ASP A 32 -1.14 24.49 -0.27
C ASP A 32 -0.05 23.44 -0.08
N THR A 33 -0.36 22.32 0.61
CA THR A 33 0.56 21.21 0.83
C THR A 33 0.56 20.27 -0.37
N GLU A 34 1.71 20.08 -1.00
CA GLU A 34 1.88 19.12 -2.09
C GLU A 34 2.15 17.72 -1.53
N SER A 35 1.46 16.71 -2.05
CA SER A 35 1.71 15.31 -1.74
C SER A 35 2.18 14.54 -2.97
N LEU A 36 3.18 13.68 -2.78
CA LEU A 36 3.72 12.79 -3.82
C LEU A 36 3.82 11.37 -3.26
N PHE A 37 3.55 10.40 -4.11
CA PHE A 37 3.62 8.99 -3.73
C PHE A 37 4.74 8.27 -4.46
N VAL A 38 5.51 7.47 -3.71
CA VAL A 38 6.44 6.48 -4.26
C VAL A 38 6.05 5.12 -3.69
N THR A 39 5.75 4.17 -4.53
CA THR A 39 5.24 2.89 -4.06
C THR A 39 5.84 1.69 -4.75
N LEU A 40 5.98 0.59 -4.02
CA LEU A 40 6.30 -0.74 -4.54
C LEU A 40 5.03 -1.57 -4.79
N SER A 41 3.85 -1.02 -4.50
CA SER A 41 2.57 -1.72 -4.68
C SER A 41 2.09 -1.61 -6.13
N ARG A 42 1.59 -2.73 -6.65
CA ARG A 42 0.92 -2.78 -7.96
C ARG A 42 -0.40 -2.00 -8.00
N ALA A 43 -0.87 -1.53 -6.86
CA ALA A 43 -2.06 -0.69 -6.76
C ALA A 43 -1.76 0.82 -7.02
N ALA A 44 -0.60 1.15 -7.56
CA ALA A 44 -0.27 2.52 -7.97
C ALA A 44 -1.34 3.17 -8.87
N PRO A 45 -2.02 2.47 -9.82
CA PRO A 45 -3.12 3.03 -10.59
C PRO A 45 -4.22 3.65 -9.72
N VAL A 46 -4.59 3.00 -8.61
CA VAL A 46 -5.63 3.51 -7.69
C VAL A 46 -5.22 4.85 -7.07
N VAL A 47 -3.93 5.03 -6.75
CA VAL A 47 -3.41 6.31 -6.23
C VAL A 47 -3.58 7.42 -7.26
N ARG A 48 -3.31 7.13 -8.54
CA ARG A 48 -3.50 8.06 -9.66
C ARG A 48 -4.97 8.39 -9.90
N GLU A 49 -5.85 7.38 -9.87
CA GLU A 49 -7.30 7.56 -10.00
C GLU A 49 -7.89 8.42 -8.89
N MET A 50 -7.29 8.37 -7.70
CA MET A 50 -7.65 9.26 -6.57
C MET A 50 -7.04 10.67 -6.68
N GLY A 51 -6.37 10.99 -7.79
CA GLY A 51 -5.85 12.33 -8.09
C GLY A 51 -4.45 12.62 -7.52
N PHE A 52 -3.73 11.63 -7.02
CA PHE A 52 -2.39 11.82 -6.46
C PHE A 52 -1.29 11.48 -7.47
N PRO A 53 -0.24 12.31 -7.57
CA PRO A 53 0.98 11.96 -8.26
C PRO A 53 1.61 10.70 -7.65
N VAL A 54 2.02 9.75 -8.50
CA VAL A 54 2.59 8.49 -8.03
C VAL A 54 3.66 7.93 -8.96
N GLU A 55 4.82 7.59 -8.41
CA GLU A 55 5.84 6.80 -9.09
C GLU A 55 5.83 5.37 -8.55
N TYR A 56 5.63 4.40 -9.46
CA TYR A 56 5.77 2.98 -9.13
C TYR A 56 7.22 2.51 -9.33
N MET A 57 7.72 1.74 -8.37
CA MET A 57 9.03 1.09 -8.45
C MET A 57 8.88 -0.40 -8.16
N ALA A 58 9.47 -1.25 -9.02
CA ALA A 58 9.36 -2.70 -8.86
C ALA A 58 9.99 -3.20 -7.56
N SER A 59 9.24 -4.03 -6.82
CA SER A 59 9.73 -4.65 -5.58
C SER A 59 10.82 -5.70 -5.83
N HIS A 60 11.50 -6.13 -4.78
CA HIS A 60 12.52 -7.20 -4.84
C HIS A 60 11.93 -8.53 -5.34
N GLY A 61 10.64 -8.80 -5.10
CA GLY A 61 9.93 -9.98 -5.58
C GLY A 61 9.55 -9.94 -7.07
N SER A 62 9.83 -8.84 -7.79
CA SER A 62 9.59 -8.76 -9.23
C SER A 62 10.44 -9.79 -9.97
N PRO A 63 9.90 -10.49 -10.99
CA PRO A 63 10.63 -11.47 -11.80
C PRO A 63 11.93 -10.91 -12.41
N THR A 64 11.98 -9.60 -12.64
CA THR A 64 13.13 -8.90 -13.24
C THR A 64 14.00 -8.16 -12.22
N ALA A 65 13.74 -8.28 -10.92
CA ALA A 65 14.51 -7.59 -9.88
C ALA A 65 16.00 -7.98 -9.88
N GLY A 66 16.32 -9.23 -10.22
CA GLY A 66 17.67 -9.77 -10.13
C GLY A 66 18.01 -10.16 -8.69
N SER A 67 19.31 -10.11 -8.32
CA SER A 67 19.71 -10.36 -6.94
C SER A 67 19.33 -9.20 -6.01
N ASP A 68 19.13 -9.47 -4.71
CA ASP A 68 18.79 -8.46 -3.70
C ASP A 68 19.76 -7.27 -3.72
N LEU A 69 21.06 -7.52 -3.92
CA LEU A 69 22.06 -6.45 -4.02
C LEU A 69 21.85 -5.56 -5.25
N ARG A 70 21.53 -6.14 -6.40
CA ARG A 70 21.28 -5.38 -7.64
C ARG A 70 19.98 -4.59 -7.53
N TRP A 71 18.95 -5.21 -7.00
CA TRP A 71 17.68 -4.53 -6.72
C TRP A 71 17.91 -3.37 -5.75
N SER A 72 18.59 -3.62 -4.62
CA SER A 72 18.86 -2.60 -3.61
C SER A 72 19.62 -1.39 -4.18
N ARG A 73 20.63 -1.62 -5.02
CA ARG A 73 21.39 -0.53 -5.67
C ARG A 73 20.51 0.31 -6.60
N ARG A 74 19.69 -0.34 -7.44
CA ARG A 74 18.77 0.37 -8.34
C ARG A 74 17.71 1.15 -7.57
N MET A 75 17.11 0.51 -6.57
CA MET A 75 16.10 1.14 -5.71
C MET A 75 16.68 2.37 -5.00
N THR A 76 17.87 2.25 -4.43
CA THR A 76 18.57 3.39 -3.80
C THR A 76 18.78 4.52 -4.79
N ALA A 77 19.23 4.21 -6.01
CA ALA A 77 19.46 5.23 -7.04
C ALA A 77 18.15 5.92 -7.47
N ARG A 78 17.07 5.17 -7.68
CA ARG A 78 15.76 5.71 -8.06
C ARG A 78 15.12 6.53 -6.95
N LEU A 79 15.10 6.03 -5.70
CA LEU A 79 14.59 6.78 -4.55
C LEU A 79 15.37 8.07 -4.34
N ARG A 80 16.70 8.01 -4.50
CA ARG A 80 17.54 9.19 -4.39
C ARG A 80 17.20 10.23 -5.47
N ALA A 81 16.97 9.79 -6.71
CA ALA A 81 16.57 10.68 -7.79
C ALA A 81 15.21 11.32 -7.50
N ALA A 82 14.21 10.53 -7.12
CA ALA A 82 12.88 11.01 -6.76
C ALA A 82 12.91 12.02 -5.59
N ILE A 83 13.70 11.75 -4.54
CA ILE A 83 13.88 12.68 -3.41
C ILE A 83 14.57 13.98 -3.85
N LEU A 84 15.62 13.91 -4.68
CA LEU A 84 16.33 15.11 -5.15
C LEU A 84 15.48 15.97 -6.09
N GLU A 85 14.67 15.36 -6.93
CA GLU A 85 13.78 16.05 -7.88
C GLU A 85 12.57 16.64 -7.16
N ALA A 86 11.97 15.91 -6.22
CA ALA A 86 10.83 16.37 -5.46
C ALA A 86 11.21 17.37 -4.36
N ASP A 87 12.41 17.30 -3.82
CA ASP A 87 12.90 18.11 -2.68
C ASP A 87 11.86 18.21 -1.54
N PRO A 88 11.43 17.07 -0.96
CA PRO A 88 10.35 17.07 0.03
C PRO A 88 10.83 17.62 1.38
N ASN A 89 9.95 18.35 2.06
CA ASN A 89 10.15 18.82 3.44
C ASN A 89 10.05 17.65 4.44
N LEU A 90 9.21 16.67 4.13
CA LEU A 90 8.96 15.51 4.99
C LEU A 90 8.73 14.26 4.15
N LEU A 91 9.25 13.12 4.65
CA LEU A 91 8.99 11.80 4.10
C LEU A 91 8.22 10.97 5.11
N VAL A 92 7.06 10.46 4.71
CA VAL A 92 6.24 9.52 5.49
C VAL A 92 6.39 8.13 4.89
N PHE A 93 6.92 7.18 5.65
CA PHE A 93 6.97 5.78 5.25
C PHE A 93 5.83 5.00 5.88
N ASP A 94 5.01 4.33 5.09
CA ASP A 94 3.98 3.39 5.58
C ASP A 94 4.34 1.95 5.16
N GLY A 95 4.67 1.13 6.12
CA GLY A 95 5.07 -0.25 5.91
C GLY A 95 5.51 -0.94 7.20
N ILE A 96 5.55 -2.29 7.16
CA ILE A 96 5.95 -3.10 8.33
C ILE A 96 7.47 -3.02 8.55
N LEU A 97 8.24 -3.09 7.46
CA LEU A 97 9.70 -3.11 7.51
C LEU A 97 10.26 -2.00 6.62
N PRO A 98 10.82 -0.92 7.20
CA PRO A 98 11.61 0.04 6.44
C PRO A 98 12.79 -0.66 5.77
N TYR A 99 12.87 -0.63 4.45
CA TYR A 99 13.90 -1.36 3.68
C TYR A 99 15.18 -0.54 3.52
N ASP A 100 16.32 -1.22 3.38
CA ASP A 100 17.64 -0.59 3.37
C ASP A 100 17.83 0.52 2.32
N PRO A 101 17.33 0.42 1.07
CA PRO A 101 17.33 1.53 0.11
C PRO A 101 16.65 2.80 0.61
N LEU A 102 15.52 2.69 1.30
CA LEU A 102 14.85 3.83 1.92
C LEU A 102 15.71 4.47 2.99
N LEU A 103 16.21 3.67 3.93
CA LEU A 103 17.06 4.13 5.04
C LEU A 103 18.33 4.82 4.54
N ALA A 104 18.89 4.36 3.41
CA ALA A 104 20.07 4.97 2.81
C ALA A 104 19.80 6.34 2.17
N THR A 105 18.57 6.60 1.73
CA THR A 105 18.19 7.80 0.97
C THR A 105 17.49 8.86 1.80
N MET A 106 16.66 8.48 2.79
CA MET A 106 15.84 9.39 3.59
C MET A 106 16.64 10.40 4.42
N LYS A 107 17.96 10.18 4.64
CA LYS A 107 18.85 11.13 5.33
C LYS A 107 18.94 12.52 4.68
N ARG A 108 18.48 12.66 3.45
CA ARG A 108 18.47 13.92 2.69
C ARG A 108 17.21 14.73 2.89
N VAL A 109 16.18 14.11 3.48
CA VAL A 109 14.91 14.77 3.77
C VAL A 109 15.00 15.42 5.15
N PRO A 110 14.53 16.67 5.31
CA PRO A 110 14.60 17.39 6.60
C PRO A 110 13.94 16.65 7.76
N ALA A 111 12.78 16.02 7.53
CA ALA A 111 12.07 15.26 8.52
C ALA A 111 11.54 13.93 7.97
N THR A 112 11.47 12.90 8.81
CA THR A 112 11.06 11.55 8.44
C THR A 112 10.11 10.96 9.47
N VAL A 113 9.00 10.40 9.01
CA VAL A 113 7.98 9.76 9.84
C VAL A 113 7.80 8.30 9.39
N TRP A 114 7.76 7.38 10.34
CA TRP A 114 7.29 6.02 10.08
C TRP A 114 5.86 5.86 10.57
N CYS A 115 4.89 5.69 9.65
CA CYS A 115 3.53 5.27 9.96
C CYS A 115 3.54 3.75 10.25
N ARG A 116 3.59 3.41 11.54
CA ARG A 116 3.74 2.04 12.06
C ARG A 116 2.48 1.62 12.78
N ARG A 117 1.78 0.62 12.28
CA ARG A 117 0.60 0.07 12.97
C ARG A 117 1.00 -0.71 14.22
N GLY A 118 0.14 -0.68 15.24
CA GLY A 118 0.14 -1.60 16.37
C GLY A 118 -0.46 -2.98 16.02
N LEU A 119 -0.81 -3.72 17.03
CA LEU A 119 -1.46 -5.03 17.00
C LEU A 119 -0.69 -6.06 16.15
N TRP A 120 0.60 -6.19 16.41
CA TRP A 120 1.40 -7.23 15.80
C TRP A 120 1.17 -8.57 16.51
N GLN A 121 1.36 -9.69 15.77
CA GLN A 121 1.31 -11.03 16.35
C GLN A 121 2.25 -11.13 17.57
N PRO A 122 1.84 -11.79 18.66
CA PRO A 122 2.67 -11.95 19.86
C PRO A 122 4.05 -12.58 19.59
N GLY A 123 4.16 -13.42 18.57
CA GLY A 123 5.41 -14.05 18.15
C GLY A 123 6.12 -13.35 16.99
N ALA A 124 5.68 -12.16 16.57
CA ALA A 124 6.27 -11.45 15.45
C ALA A 124 7.71 -11.02 15.75
N SER A 125 8.55 -11.02 14.70
CA SER A 125 9.93 -10.55 14.83
C SER A 125 9.99 -9.08 15.23
N THR A 126 10.76 -8.78 16.26
CA THR A 126 11.03 -7.39 16.70
C THR A 126 12.11 -6.69 15.88
N ALA A 127 12.76 -7.39 14.94
CA ALA A 127 13.83 -6.82 14.13
C ALA A 127 13.43 -5.56 13.34
N PRO A 128 12.21 -5.43 12.78
CA PRO A 128 11.78 -4.17 12.18
C PRO A 128 11.74 -3.01 13.18
N LEU A 129 11.33 -3.25 14.42
CA LEU A 129 11.19 -2.22 15.45
C LEU A 129 12.52 -1.60 15.87
N THR A 130 13.64 -2.30 15.68
CA THR A 130 14.98 -1.71 15.90
C THR A 130 15.30 -0.57 14.93
N ARG A 131 14.46 -0.35 13.91
CA ARG A 131 14.61 0.74 12.93
C ARG A 131 13.80 1.99 13.31
N SER A 132 13.04 1.96 14.40
CA SER A 132 12.28 3.13 14.88
C SER A 132 13.19 4.33 15.10
N ASP A 133 14.35 4.13 15.76
CA ASP A 133 15.32 5.20 16.05
C ASP A 133 15.98 5.83 14.80
N LEU A 134 15.70 5.31 13.60
CA LEU A 134 16.20 5.85 12.33
C LEU A 134 15.27 6.91 11.74
N PHE A 135 14.07 7.04 12.27
CA PHE A 135 13.10 8.07 11.91
C PHE A 135 13.08 9.18 12.95
N ASP A 136 12.67 10.37 12.54
CA ASP A 136 12.57 11.51 13.45
C ASP A 136 11.31 11.41 14.31
N ALA A 137 10.24 10.77 13.81
CA ALA A 137 9.02 10.51 14.55
C ALA A 137 8.29 9.24 14.06
N ILE A 138 7.44 8.70 14.93
CA ILE A 138 6.57 7.54 14.64
C ILE A 138 5.12 8.01 14.74
N LEU A 139 4.33 7.73 13.71
CA LEU A 139 2.87 7.84 13.75
C LEU A 139 2.29 6.44 13.95
N GLU A 140 1.50 6.23 14.99
CA GLU A 140 0.76 4.98 15.18
C GLU A 140 -0.73 5.23 14.97
N PRO A 141 -1.30 4.77 13.83
CA PRO A 141 -2.75 4.75 13.65
C PRO A 141 -3.35 3.76 14.65
N GLY A 142 -4.28 4.24 15.47
CA GLY A 142 -4.95 3.45 16.50
C GLY A 142 -5.66 2.23 15.95
N ASP A 143 -6.03 1.34 16.84
CA ASP A 143 -6.78 0.13 16.52
C ASP A 143 -7.97 -0.01 17.47
N PHE A 144 -9.16 -0.29 16.95
CA PHE A 144 -10.35 -0.52 17.77
C PHE A 144 -10.13 -1.65 18.78
N ALA A 145 -9.30 -2.63 18.44
CA ALA A 145 -8.92 -3.73 19.30
C ALA A 145 -7.59 -3.48 20.07
N ALA A 146 -7.17 -2.24 20.25
CA ALA A 146 -5.89 -1.89 20.88
C ALA A 146 -5.69 -2.48 22.28
N SER A 147 -6.77 -2.67 23.06
CA SER A 147 -6.72 -3.30 24.37
C SER A 147 -6.41 -4.81 24.33
N ALA A 148 -6.58 -5.45 23.17
CA ALA A 148 -6.25 -6.86 22.94
C ALA A 148 -4.84 -7.05 22.34
N ASP A 149 -4.05 -5.97 22.19
CA ASP A 149 -2.69 -6.03 21.65
C ASP A 149 -1.74 -6.68 22.67
N ALA A 150 -1.35 -7.91 22.39
CA ALA A 150 -0.33 -8.66 23.12
C ALA A 150 0.99 -8.79 22.34
N GLY A 151 1.11 -8.07 21.23
CA GLY A 151 2.29 -8.10 20.36
C GLY A 151 3.41 -7.15 20.81
N PRO A 152 4.57 -7.21 20.14
CA PRO A 152 5.75 -6.44 20.55
C PRO A 152 5.59 -4.91 20.36
N THR A 153 4.58 -4.44 19.65
CA THR A 153 4.29 -3.01 19.49
C THR A 153 3.63 -2.41 20.72
N SER A 154 2.91 -3.21 21.52
CA SER A 154 2.21 -2.73 22.72
C SER A 154 3.14 -2.10 23.75
N SER A 155 4.38 -2.60 23.89
CA SER A 155 5.40 -2.09 24.82
C SER A 155 6.20 -0.89 24.26
N ARG A 156 5.84 -0.40 23.07
CA ARG A 156 6.56 0.68 22.36
C ARG A 156 5.62 1.79 21.88
N ARG A 157 4.45 1.92 22.49
CA ARG A 157 3.50 2.98 22.16
C ARG A 157 3.98 4.36 22.61
N ASP A 158 4.74 4.42 23.69
CA ASP A 158 5.32 5.64 24.23
C ASP A 158 6.31 6.36 23.29
N GLU A 159 6.81 5.67 22.27
CA GLU A 159 7.66 6.27 21.22
C GLU A 159 6.86 6.85 20.04
N ALA A 160 5.55 6.68 20.01
CA ALA A 160 4.70 7.03 18.88
C ALA A 160 3.71 8.15 19.22
N HIS A 161 3.41 8.97 18.23
CA HIS A 161 2.22 9.82 18.25
C HIS A 161 1.03 8.96 17.82
N GLU A 162 0.13 8.67 18.76
CA GLU A 162 -1.08 7.90 18.49
C GLU A 162 -2.20 8.82 18.00
N VAL A 163 -2.96 8.35 17.01
CA VAL A 163 -4.19 8.99 16.52
C VAL A 163 -5.30 7.94 16.49
N PRO A 164 -6.58 8.30 16.49
CA PRO A 164 -7.67 7.34 16.26
C PRO A 164 -7.45 6.51 15.00
N PRO A 165 -8.16 5.38 14.83
CA PRO A 165 -8.08 4.58 13.61
C PRO A 165 -8.26 5.43 12.35
N ILE A 166 -7.42 5.20 11.35
CA ILE A 166 -7.47 5.94 10.08
C ILE A 166 -8.33 5.17 9.08
N VAL A 167 -9.41 5.81 8.62
CA VAL A 167 -10.24 5.32 7.52
C VAL A 167 -10.23 6.31 6.36
N PHE A 168 -10.51 5.81 5.15
CA PHE A 168 -10.33 6.60 3.93
C PHE A 168 -11.39 7.70 3.79
N LEU A 169 -12.66 7.38 4.02
CA LEU A 169 -13.79 8.31 3.88
C LEU A 169 -14.27 8.85 5.23
N ASP A 170 -14.89 10.01 5.20
CA ASP A 170 -15.71 10.55 6.29
C ASP A 170 -17.18 10.19 6.04
N ASP A 171 -18.04 10.23 7.08
CA ASP A 171 -19.46 9.82 7.00
C ASP A 171 -20.25 10.51 5.88
N ALA A 172 -19.97 11.80 5.66
CA ALA A 172 -20.65 12.60 4.64
C ALA A 172 -20.29 12.22 3.18
N GLU A 173 -19.29 11.34 3.01
CA GLU A 173 -18.83 10.92 1.69
C GLU A 173 -19.43 9.58 1.25
N LEU A 174 -20.17 8.91 2.14
CA LEU A 174 -20.92 7.72 1.80
C LEU A 174 -22.12 8.10 0.93
N LEU A 175 -22.40 7.28 -0.08
CA LEU A 175 -23.62 7.44 -0.86
C LEU A 175 -24.84 7.08 -0.02
N PRO A 176 -25.96 7.82 -0.20
CA PRO A 176 -27.25 7.38 0.31
C PRO A 176 -27.58 5.97 -0.21
N ARG A 177 -28.30 5.16 0.59
CA ARG A 177 -28.60 3.76 0.26
C ARG A 177 -29.14 3.57 -1.16
N ALA A 178 -30.15 4.34 -1.55
CA ALA A 178 -30.78 4.21 -2.86
C ALA A 178 -29.81 4.49 -4.04
N ASP A 179 -28.87 5.43 -3.85
CA ASP A 179 -27.86 5.76 -4.84
C ASP A 179 -26.79 4.67 -4.92
N ALA A 180 -26.37 4.16 -3.78
CA ALA A 180 -25.41 3.06 -3.69
C ALA A 180 -25.97 1.77 -4.31
N GLU A 181 -27.23 1.41 -4.01
CA GLU A 181 -27.91 0.26 -4.60
C GLU A 181 -28.00 0.39 -6.13
N ARG A 182 -28.37 1.57 -6.62
CA ARG A 182 -28.48 1.84 -8.06
C ARG A 182 -27.13 1.74 -8.78
N GLU A 183 -26.07 2.35 -8.22
CA GLU A 183 -24.73 2.31 -8.83
C GLU A 183 -24.13 0.91 -8.83
N LEU A 184 -24.45 0.10 -7.82
CA LEU A 184 -23.96 -1.28 -7.71
C LEU A 184 -24.85 -2.30 -8.45
N GLY A 185 -25.98 -1.89 -9.01
CA GLY A 185 -26.94 -2.78 -9.68
C GLY A 185 -27.64 -3.76 -8.71
N LEU A 186 -27.86 -3.32 -7.47
CA LEU A 186 -28.54 -4.09 -6.44
C LEU A 186 -30.07 -3.90 -6.53
N GLU A 187 -30.84 -4.88 -6.07
CA GLU A 187 -32.31 -4.77 -5.95
C GLU A 187 -32.64 -3.77 -4.83
N PRO A 188 -33.41 -2.70 -5.13
CA PRO A 188 -33.70 -1.66 -4.16
C PRO A 188 -34.41 -2.18 -2.90
N GLY A 189 -33.92 -1.80 -1.73
CA GLY A 189 -34.53 -2.11 -0.43
C GLY A 189 -34.43 -3.58 0.00
N LYS A 190 -33.85 -4.44 -0.79
CA LYS A 190 -33.63 -5.85 -0.42
C LYS A 190 -32.44 -5.97 0.53
N PRO A 191 -32.55 -6.69 1.65
CA PRO A 191 -31.42 -6.93 2.54
C PRO A 191 -30.22 -7.52 1.79
N THR A 192 -29.05 -6.87 1.89
CA THR A 192 -27.86 -7.22 1.10
C THR A 192 -26.67 -7.56 1.98
N ILE A 193 -26.06 -8.71 1.74
CA ILE A 193 -24.84 -9.16 2.42
C ILE A 193 -23.64 -9.03 1.47
N LEU A 194 -22.64 -8.23 1.87
CA LEU A 194 -21.38 -8.07 1.16
C LEU A 194 -20.40 -9.19 1.53
N VAL A 195 -19.74 -9.81 0.55
CA VAL A 195 -18.64 -10.76 0.78
C VAL A 195 -17.34 -10.18 0.21
N GLN A 196 -16.35 -9.93 1.09
CA GLN A 196 -15.03 -9.37 0.73
C GLN A 196 -13.89 -9.98 1.59
N LEU A 197 -13.41 -11.14 1.25
CA LEU A 197 -12.37 -11.84 2.02
C LEU A 197 -10.93 -11.57 1.52
N GLY A 198 -10.77 -10.89 0.38
CA GLY A 198 -9.46 -10.60 -0.20
C GLY A 198 -8.95 -11.70 -1.14
N GLN A 199 -7.64 -12.00 -1.09
CA GLN A 199 -6.97 -12.88 -2.06
C GLN A 199 -6.15 -13.99 -1.42
N GLY A 200 -5.94 -15.06 -2.18
CA GLY A 200 -5.13 -16.23 -1.84
C GLY A 200 -5.91 -17.53 -1.98
N PRO A 201 -5.24 -18.69 -2.13
CA PRO A 201 -5.92 -19.98 -2.30
C PRO A 201 -6.88 -20.31 -1.15
N GLU A 202 -6.44 -20.18 0.10
CA GLU A 202 -7.28 -20.43 1.29
C GLU A 202 -8.47 -19.47 1.36
N VAL A 203 -8.29 -18.23 0.88
CA VAL A 203 -9.35 -17.21 0.80
C VAL A 203 -10.37 -17.56 -0.28
N ALA A 204 -9.93 -18.08 -1.42
CA ALA A 204 -10.82 -18.47 -2.51
C ALA A 204 -11.81 -19.55 -2.07
N ASP A 205 -11.33 -20.59 -1.36
CA ASP A 205 -12.18 -21.67 -0.84
C ASP A 205 -13.19 -21.15 0.19
N ALA A 206 -12.75 -20.31 1.14
CA ALA A 206 -13.64 -19.71 2.13
C ALA A 206 -14.67 -18.78 1.46
N THR A 207 -14.26 -17.98 0.47
CA THR A 207 -15.16 -17.12 -0.31
C THR A 207 -16.21 -17.94 -1.02
N ALA A 208 -15.81 -18.98 -1.74
CA ALA A 208 -16.76 -19.87 -2.45
C ALA A 208 -17.72 -20.57 -1.48
N ARG A 209 -17.26 -20.97 -0.30
CA ARG A 209 -18.08 -21.56 0.77
C ARG A 209 -19.11 -20.57 1.27
N CYS A 210 -18.70 -19.34 1.63
CA CYS A 210 -19.60 -18.29 2.07
C CYS A 210 -20.64 -17.95 1.00
N LEU A 211 -20.21 -17.76 -0.27
CA LEU A 211 -21.11 -17.42 -1.36
C LEU A 211 -22.14 -18.51 -1.62
N ARG A 212 -21.72 -19.79 -1.63
CA ARG A 212 -22.67 -20.93 -1.82
C ARG A 212 -23.70 -21.02 -0.67
N THR A 213 -23.29 -20.79 0.56
CA THR A 213 -24.19 -20.81 1.72
C THR A 213 -25.19 -19.66 1.65
N LEU A 214 -24.70 -18.43 1.45
CA LEU A 214 -25.54 -17.23 1.39
C LEU A 214 -26.48 -17.23 0.17
N ALA A 215 -26.04 -17.74 -1.00
CA ALA A 215 -26.88 -17.81 -2.19
C ALA A 215 -28.11 -18.73 -2.06
N ARG A 216 -28.14 -19.60 -1.05
CA ARG A 216 -29.29 -20.46 -0.73
C ARG A 216 -30.30 -19.79 0.19
N ALA A 217 -29.95 -18.69 0.83
CA ALA A 217 -30.86 -17.97 1.73
C ALA A 217 -31.90 -17.20 0.91
N ASP A 218 -33.17 -17.37 1.30
CA ASP A 218 -34.27 -16.60 0.71
C ASP A 218 -34.39 -15.21 1.36
N GLY A 219 -34.91 -14.24 0.61
CA GLY A 219 -35.19 -12.90 1.13
C GLY A 219 -33.98 -11.97 1.23
N VAL A 220 -32.76 -12.43 0.95
CA VAL A 220 -31.55 -11.62 0.92
C VAL A 220 -30.92 -11.66 -0.47
N GLN A 221 -30.18 -10.60 -0.83
CA GLN A 221 -29.27 -10.66 -1.96
C GLN A 221 -27.81 -10.65 -1.46
N VAL A 222 -26.94 -11.19 -2.27
CA VAL A 222 -25.52 -11.33 -1.94
C VAL A 222 -24.70 -10.59 -2.98
N ALA A 223 -23.77 -9.77 -2.53
CA ALA A 223 -22.83 -9.07 -3.39
C ALA A 223 -21.40 -9.53 -3.07
N ALA A 224 -20.64 -9.89 -4.09
CA ALA A 224 -19.24 -10.30 -3.95
C ALA A 224 -18.31 -9.24 -4.52
N ALA A 225 -17.43 -8.67 -3.68
CA ALA A 225 -16.42 -7.72 -4.10
C ALA A 225 -15.10 -8.42 -4.41
N SER A 226 -14.56 -8.16 -5.62
CA SER A 226 -13.18 -8.48 -5.94
C SER A 226 -12.26 -7.31 -5.57
N SER A 227 -11.03 -7.61 -5.13
CA SER A 227 -10.03 -6.56 -4.92
C SER A 227 -9.63 -5.94 -6.26
N ALA A 228 -9.32 -4.65 -6.29
CA ALA A 228 -8.81 -3.92 -7.45
C ALA A 228 -7.56 -4.56 -8.12
N ILE A 229 -6.92 -5.51 -7.44
CA ILE A 229 -5.70 -6.19 -7.89
C ILE A 229 -5.95 -7.68 -8.19
N SER A 230 -7.16 -8.20 -7.95
CA SER A 230 -7.49 -9.62 -8.15
C SER A 230 -8.18 -9.90 -9.48
N GLY A 231 -7.98 -11.12 -9.97
CA GLY A 231 -8.78 -11.65 -11.07
C GLY A 231 -10.25 -11.84 -10.70
N LEU A 232 -11.06 -12.21 -11.69
CA LEU A 232 -12.47 -12.50 -11.51
C LEU A 232 -12.68 -13.64 -10.51
N LEU A 233 -13.62 -13.43 -9.56
CA LEU A 233 -14.11 -14.48 -8.68
C LEU A 233 -15.08 -15.38 -9.48
N ASP A 234 -15.03 -16.68 -9.24
CA ASP A 234 -16.08 -17.60 -9.66
C ASP A 234 -17.26 -17.45 -8.71
N VAL A 235 -18.29 -16.71 -9.13
CA VAL A 235 -19.47 -16.40 -8.32
C VAL A 235 -20.69 -17.13 -8.83
N PRO A 236 -21.57 -17.68 -7.93
CA PRO A 236 -22.85 -18.25 -8.33
C PRO A 236 -23.75 -17.23 -9.04
N GLU A 237 -24.61 -17.69 -9.99
CA GLU A 237 -25.51 -16.82 -10.79
C GLU A 237 -26.39 -15.87 -9.94
N ARG A 238 -26.75 -16.29 -8.73
CA ARG A 238 -27.59 -15.48 -7.80
C ARG A 238 -26.82 -14.42 -7.05
N VAL A 239 -25.51 -14.28 -7.27
CA VAL A 239 -24.64 -13.33 -6.56
C VAL A 239 -24.27 -12.17 -7.47
N VAL A 240 -24.46 -10.96 -7.01
CA VAL A 240 -24.05 -9.74 -7.73
C VAL A 240 -22.54 -9.58 -7.63
N HIS A 241 -21.85 -9.63 -8.76
CA HIS A 241 -20.41 -9.41 -8.81
C HIS A 241 -20.06 -7.92 -8.91
N LEU A 242 -19.50 -7.37 -7.84
CA LEU A 242 -19.04 -5.98 -7.78
C LEU A 242 -17.62 -5.88 -8.36
N ARG A 243 -17.52 -5.34 -9.58
CA ARG A 243 -16.23 -5.19 -10.26
C ARG A 243 -15.51 -3.93 -9.82
N SER A 244 -14.20 -4.08 -9.54
CA SER A 244 -13.22 -2.97 -9.37
C SER A 244 -13.74 -1.70 -8.68
N THR A 245 -14.47 -1.86 -7.59
CA THR A 245 -15.08 -0.72 -6.86
C THR A 245 -14.11 -0.26 -5.76
N TYR A 246 -13.58 0.94 -5.90
CA TYR A 246 -12.73 1.56 -4.88
C TYR A 246 -13.07 3.05 -4.71
N PRO A 247 -13.21 3.54 -3.47
CA PRO A 247 -13.27 2.76 -2.23
C PRO A 247 -14.63 2.07 -2.04
N MET A 248 -14.62 0.80 -1.61
CA MET A 248 -15.86 0.05 -1.37
C MET A 248 -16.72 0.69 -0.27
N SER A 249 -16.08 1.29 0.72
CA SER A 249 -16.77 1.96 1.83
C SER A 249 -17.72 3.08 1.40
N ARG A 250 -17.53 3.69 0.23
CA ARG A 250 -18.47 4.66 -0.33
C ARG A 250 -19.91 4.13 -0.46
N TYR A 251 -20.03 2.83 -0.65
CA TYR A 251 -21.29 2.13 -0.92
C TYR A 251 -21.84 1.36 0.30
N TYR A 252 -21.23 1.51 1.47
CA TYR A 252 -21.58 0.69 2.64
C TYR A 252 -23.02 0.86 3.09
N ALA A 253 -23.68 1.99 2.84
CA ALA A 253 -25.08 2.17 3.12
C ALA A 253 -26.02 1.19 2.37
N ALA A 254 -25.56 0.56 1.28
CA ALA A 254 -26.31 -0.46 0.55
C ALA A 254 -26.29 -1.85 1.24
N PHE A 255 -25.46 -2.05 2.26
CA PHE A 255 -25.26 -3.37 2.86
C PHE A 255 -25.83 -3.44 4.28
N ASP A 256 -26.60 -4.51 4.55
CA ASP A 256 -27.16 -4.79 5.86
C ASP A 256 -26.21 -5.63 6.74
N GLY A 257 -25.22 -6.25 6.12
CA GLY A 257 -24.17 -6.99 6.78
C GLY A 257 -23.04 -7.35 5.83
N ALA A 258 -21.95 -7.87 6.37
CA ALA A 258 -20.80 -8.25 5.58
C ALA A 258 -20.12 -9.53 6.09
N VAL A 259 -19.43 -10.24 5.17
CA VAL A 259 -18.43 -11.26 5.50
C VAL A 259 -17.09 -10.70 5.05
N SER A 260 -16.17 -10.48 5.97
CA SER A 260 -14.94 -9.77 5.67
C SER A 260 -13.70 -10.38 6.31
N ALA A 261 -12.57 -10.26 5.60
CA ALA A 261 -11.27 -10.40 6.25
C ALA A 261 -11.03 -9.24 7.24
N VAL A 262 -10.15 -9.47 8.22
CA VAL A 262 -9.95 -8.57 9.37
C VAL A 262 -8.68 -7.71 9.17
N GLY A 263 -8.38 -7.35 7.92
CA GLY A 263 -7.32 -6.40 7.61
C GLY A 263 -7.65 -5.02 8.16
N TYR A 264 -6.64 -4.26 8.57
CA TYR A 264 -6.80 -2.97 9.25
C TYR A 264 -7.87 -2.06 8.61
N ASN A 265 -7.80 -1.78 7.31
CA ASN A 265 -8.72 -0.83 6.68
C ASN A 265 -10.17 -1.35 6.68
N ALA A 266 -10.40 -2.54 6.11
CA ALA A 266 -11.75 -3.10 6.02
C ALA A 266 -12.40 -3.25 7.40
N PHE A 267 -11.63 -3.69 8.41
CA PHE A 267 -12.10 -3.80 9.78
C PHE A 267 -12.54 -2.45 10.34
N HIS A 268 -11.68 -1.42 10.27
CA HIS A 268 -12.00 -0.10 10.84
C HIS A 268 -13.07 0.65 10.04
N GLU A 269 -13.14 0.44 8.73
CA GLU A 269 -14.23 0.99 7.91
C GLU A 269 -15.58 0.36 8.30
N MET A 270 -15.66 -0.96 8.51
CA MET A 270 -16.88 -1.62 8.95
C MET A 270 -17.31 -1.19 10.36
N VAL A 271 -16.35 -1.09 11.29
CA VAL A 271 -16.62 -0.57 12.64
C VAL A 271 -17.09 0.88 12.59
N ARG A 272 -16.40 1.74 11.83
CA ARG A 272 -16.71 3.17 11.71
C ARG A 272 -18.06 3.43 11.07
N PHE A 273 -18.43 2.65 10.05
CA PHE A 273 -19.69 2.85 9.30
C PHE A 273 -20.82 1.91 9.78
N ALA A 274 -20.65 1.32 10.95
CA ALA A 274 -21.65 0.50 11.62
C ALA A 274 -22.20 -0.66 10.77
N ILE A 275 -21.31 -1.39 10.06
CA ILE A 275 -21.69 -2.56 9.27
C ILE A 275 -21.53 -3.84 10.10
N PRO A 276 -22.65 -4.52 10.47
CA PRO A 276 -22.61 -5.80 11.12
C PRO A 276 -21.83 -6.83 10.30
N ALA A 277 -20.83 -7.49 10.89
CA ALA A 277 -19.96 -8.34 10.10
C ALA A 277 -19.71 -9.72 10.75
N LEU A 278 -19.53 -10.72 9.88
CA LEU A 278 -18.80 -11.95 10.21
C LEU A 278 -17.34 -11.75 9.81
N PHE A 279 -16.45 -11.70 10.78
CA PHE A 279 -15.01 -11.57 10.56
C PHE A 279 -14.33 -12.92 10.42
N VAL A 280 -13.62 -13.10 9.31
CA VAL A 280 -12.80 -14.28 9.01
C VAL A 280 -11.34 -13.87 8.99
N PRO A 281 -10.57 -14.06 10.08
CA PRO A 281 -9.18 -13.62 10.15
C PRO A 281 -8.29 -14.47 9.24
N MET A 282 -7.42 -13.79 8.50
CA MET A 282 -6.41 -14.41 7.66
C MET A 282 -5.09 -14.48 8.42
N ARG A 283 -4.40 -15.60 8.33
CA ARG A 283 -3.07 -15.74 8.95
C ARG A 283 -2.08 -14.79 8.30
N ARG A 284 -1.45 -13.93 9.10
CA ARG A 284 -0.42 -12.99 8.70
C ARG A 284 0.78 -13.09 9.64
N GLU A 285 1.99 -12.80 9.13
CA GLU A 285 3.21 -12.89 9.94
C GLU A 285 3.27 -11.84 11.05
N THR A 286 2.74 -10.65 10.80
CA THR A 286 2.84 -9.52 11.72
C THR A 286 1.49 -9.00 12.19
N ASP A 287 0.45 -9.03 11.38
CA ASP A 287 -0.86 -8.44 11.66
C ASP A 287 -1.74 -9.44 12.43
N ASP A 288 -2.10 -9.16 13.69
CA ASP A 288 -2.97 -10.05 14.49
C ASP A 288 -4.45 -9.81 14.17
N GLN A 289 -4.87 -10.34 13.04
CA GLN A 289 -6.28 -10.31 12.63
C GLN A 289 -7.18 -11.13 13.57
N GLY A 290 -6.63 -12.17 14.17
CA GLY A 290 -7.35 -13.01 15.13
C GLY A 290 -7.72 -12.23 16.40
N ALA A 291 -6.80 -11.43 16.94
CA ALA A 291 -7.08 -10.58 18.09
C ALA A 291 -8.18 -9.56 17.77
N ARG A 292 -8.15 -8.90 16.59
CA ARG A 292 -9.22 -7.99 16.18
C ARG A 292 -10.58 -8.68 16.12
N ALA A 293 -10.64 -9.85 15.45
CA ALA A 293 -11.89 -10.60 15.30
C ALA A 293 -12.48 -11.00 16.65
N ARG A 294 -11.66 -11.59 17.53
CA ARG A 294 -12.07 -11.99 18.88
C ARG A 294 -12.51 -10.81 19.73
N TYR A 295 -11.77 -9.71 19.69
CA TYR A 295 -12.14 -8.49 20.40
C TYR A 295 -13.49 -7.95 19.94
N ALA A 296 -13.71 -7.79 18.63
CA ALA A 296 -14.97 -7.32 18.08
C ALA A 296 -16.16 -8.21 18.51
N ALA A 297 -15.98 -9.53 18.50
CA ALA A 297 -16.99 -10.47 18.97
C ALA A 297 -17.24 -10.35 20.48
N SER A 298 -16.19 -10.16 21.28
CA SER A 298 -16.31 -10.05 22.75
C SER A 298 -17.06 -8.80 23.21
N VAL A 299 -16.98 -7.70 22.44
CA VAL A 299 -17.71 -6.46 22.73
C VAL A 299 -19.06 -6.39 21.99
N GLY A 300 -19.45 -7.44 21.27
CA GLY A 300 -20.77 -7.59 20.66
C GLY A 300 -20.99 -6.82 19.36
N VAL A 301 -19.93 -6.32 18.71
CA VAL A 301 -20.02 -5.54 17.46
C VAL A 301 -19.94 -6.39 16.20
N ALA A 302 -19.55 -7.68 16.32
CA ALA A 302 -19.40 -8.57 15.17
C ALA A 302 -19.55 -10.03 15.58
N LEU A 303 -19.70 -10.90 14.58
CA LEU A 303 -19.47 -12.33 14.69
C LEU A 303 -18.02 -12.63 14.27
N ALA A 304 -17.44 -13.70 14.78
CA ALA A 304 -16.10 -14.11 14.43
C ALA A 304 -15.95 -15.64 14.36
N VAL A 305 -15.02 -16.06 13.52
CA VAL A 305 -14.46 -17.42 13.43
C VAL A 305 -12.94 -17.35 13.60
N ASP A 306 -12.27 -18.49 13.72
CA ASP A 306 -10.82 -18.53 13.96
C ASP A 306 -10.00 -18.47 12.66
N GLY A 307 -10.65 -18.64 11.51
CA GLY A 307 -9.98 -18.56 10.20
C GLY A 307 -10.81 -19.07 9.04
N PRO A 308 -10.24 -19.11 7.84
CA PRO A 308 -10.96 -19.49 6.62
C PRO A 308 -11.37 -20.97 6.57
N GLN A 309 -10.79 -21.82 7.40
CA GLN A 309 -11.10 -23.25 7.48
C GLN A 309 -12.01 -23.61 8.68
N ASP A 310 -12.48 -22.61 9.44
CA ASP A 310 -13.33 -22.84 10.61
C ASP A 310 -14.65 -23.49 10.19
N GLU A 311 -15.01 -24.58 10.87
CA GLU A 311 -16.25 -25.35 10.61
C GLU A 311 -17.52 -24.57 11.00
N ARG A 312 -17.40 -23.56 11.87
CA ARG A 312 -18.51 -22.73 12.35
C ARG A 312 -18.94 -21.64 11.36
N ILE A 313 -18.29 -21.52 10.20
CA ILE A 313 -18.61 -20.44 9.24
C ILE A 313 -20.09 -20.48 8.85
N GLU A 314 -20.66 -21.65 8.55
CA GLU A 314 -22.06 -21.78 8.13
C GLU A 314 -23.02 -21.38 9.25
N ASP A 315 -22.76 -21.81 10.48
CA ASP A 315 -23.59 -21.45 11.65
C ASP A 315 -23.54 -19.92 11.87
N ARG A 316 -22.35 -19.32 11.79
CA ARG A 316 -22.18 -17.87 11.93
C ARG A 316 -22.80 -17.08 10.78
N LEU A 317 -22.84 -17.64 9.57
CA LEU A 317 -23.59 -17.05 8.46
C LEU A 317 -25.10 -17.08 8.75
N GLY A 318 -25.62 -18.17 9.36
CA GLY A 318 -27.00 -18.23 9.82
C GLY A 318 -27.32 -17.12 10.83
N GLU A 319 -26.44 -16.90 11.81
CA GLU A 319 -26.59 -15.79 12.77
C GLU A 319 -26.49 -14.40 12.08
N LEU A 320 -25.64 -14.24 11.06
CA LEU A 320 -25.55 -12.99 10.31
C LEU A 320 -26.80 -12.71 9.46
N LEU A 321 -27.50 -13.75 9.01
CA LEU A 321 -28.76 -13.62 8.28
C LEU A 321 -29.94 -13.21 9.16
N ASP A 322 -29.85 -13.38 10.47
CA ASP A 322 -30.85 -12.93 11.45
C ASP A 322 -30.86 -11.38 11.53
N ALA A 323 -32.01 -10.77 11.26
CA ALA A 323 -32.17 -9.32 11.23
C ALA A 323 -32.03 -8.68 12.62
N ASP A 324 -32.55 -9.33 13.66
CA ASP A 324 -32.48 -8.81 15.04
C ASP A 324 -31.03 -8.86 15.53
N ARG A 325 -30.30 -9.92 15.17
CA ARG A 325 -28.88 -10.04 15.48
C ARG A 325 -28.05 -8.95 14.82
N ARG A 326 -28.32 -8.67 13.53
CA ARG A 326 -27.67 -7.53 12.82
C ARG A 326 -28.04 -6.19 13.45
N GLY A 327 -29.32 -6.02 13.84
CA GLY A 327 -29.80 -4.80 14.53
C GLY A 327 -28.99 -4.54 15.80
N ALA A 328 -28.90 -5.54 16.68
CA ALA A 328 -28.16 -5.42 17.94
C ALA A 328 -26.66 -5.13 17.73
N MET A 329 -26.03 -5.76 16.73
CA MET A 329 -24.63 -5.44 16.38
C MET A 329 -24.48 -4.01 15.88
N ARG A 330 -25.40 -3.52 15.07
CA ARG A 330 -25.37 -2.14 14.53
C ARG A 330 -25.51 -1.09 15.63
N GLU A 331 -26.47 -1.25 16.52
CA GLU A 331 -26.64 -0.38 17.69
C GLU A 331 -25.34 -0.32 18.52
N ARG A 332 -24.74 -1.47 18.76
CA ARG A 332 -23.48 -1.54 19.51
C ARG A 332 -22.30 -0.92 18.78
N LEU A 333 -22.23 -1.04 17.44
CA LEU A 333 -21.26 -0.37 16.59
C LEU A 333 -21.41 1.16 16.66
N GLU A 334 -22.64 1.66 16.60
CA GLU A 334 -22.94 3.11 16.69
C GLU A 334 -22.49 3.70 18.04
N GLU A 335 -22.67 2.94 19.14
CA GLU A 335 -22.21 3.36 20.47
C GLU A 335 -20.68 3.42 20.59
N LEU A 336 -19.97 2.47 19.99
CA LEU A 336 -18.55 2.26 20.21
C LEU A 336 -17.65 2.77 19.09
N ARG A 337 -18.22 3.25 17.98
CA ARG A 337 -17.44 3.62 16.80
C ARG A 337 -16.40 4.70 17.11
N PRO A 338 -15.14 4.49 16.72
CA PRO A 338 -14.09 5.47 16.96
C PRO A 338 -14.19 6.65 15.97
N ASP A 339 -13.58 7.76 16.32
CA ASP A 339 -13.34 8.86 15.39
C ASP A 339 -12.38 8.47 14.26
N ASN A 340 -12.43 9.23 13.15
CA ASN A 340 -11.47 9.07 12.06
C ASN A 340 -10.21 9.90 12.31
N GLY A 341 -9.11 9.24 12.63
CA GLY A 341 -7.82 9.86 12.93
C GLY A 341 -7.08 10.50 11.75
N ALA A 342 -7.59 10.36 10.52
CA ALA A 342 -6.86 10.79 9.32
C ALA A 342 -6.59 12.31 9.29
N ARG A 343 -7.53 13.13 9.77
CA ARG A 343 -7.37 14.59 9.85
C ARG A 343 -6.38 15.01 10.94
N GLU A 344 -6.40 14.33 12.06
CA GLU A 344 -5.43 14.55 13.15
C GLU A 344 -4.02 14.18 12.68
N ALA A 345 -3.87 13.03 12.03
CA ALA A 345 -2.61 12.59 11.43
C ALA A 345 -2.10 13.60 10.38
N ALA A 346 -2.98 14.12 9.52
CA ALA A 346 -2.62 15.11 8.51
C ALA A 346 -2.05 16.39 9.15
N ARG A 347 -2.76 16.97 10.12
CA ARG A 347 -2.30 18.17 10.84
C ARG A 347 -0.97 17.98 11.55
N TRP A 348 -0.79 16.82 12.19
CA TRP A 348 0.45 16.49 12.88
C TRP A 348 1.63 16.35 11.91
N ILE A 349 1.40 15.72 10.75
CA ILE A 349 2.40 15.57 9.70
C ILE A 349 2.77 16.94 9.10
N GLU A 350 1.79 17.83 8.86
CA GLU A 350 2.04 19.18 8.33
C GLU A 350 2.88 20.01 9.30
N ALA A 351 2.57 19.94 10.59
CA ALA A 351 3.36 20.63 11.61
C ALA A 351 4.84 20.19 11.65
N LEU A 352 5.11 18.92 11.29
CA LEU A 352 6.49 18.42 11.17
C LEU A 352 7.16 18.82 9.84
N ALA A 353 6.38 19.10 8.80
CA ALA A 353 6.88 19.51 7.48
C ALA A 353 7.20 21.03 7.42
N GLU A 354 6.61 21.83 8.30
CA GLU A 354 6.90 23.26 8.36
C GLU A 354 8.34 23.50 8.85
N PRO A 355 9.12 24.38 8.19
CA PRO A 355 10.42 24.79 8.72
C PRO A 355 10.23 25.47 10.08
N PRO A 356 11.17 25.33 11.03
CA PRO A 356 11.10 26.04 12.31
C PRO A 356 10.92 27.54 12.07
N ARG A 357 9.81 28.11 12.53
CA ARG A 357 9.59 29.56 12.45
C ARG A 357 10.63 30.24 13.33
N GLU A 358 11.58 30.95 12.72
CA GLU A 358 12.49 31.81 13.45
C GLU A 358 11.68 32.87 14.22
N GLY A 359 11.69 32.80 15.57
CA GLY A 359 11.20 33.86 16.42
C GLY A 359 9.93 33.63 17.23
N LEU A 360 9.32 32.44 17.25
CA LEU A 360 8.22 32.11 18.15
C LEU A 360 8.68 31.16 19.25
N THR A 361 8.91 31.72 20.45
CA THR A 361 8.92 30.96 21.71
C THR A 361 7.58 30.25 21.82
N THR A 362 7.60 28.94 21.78
CA THR A 362 6.43 28.05 21.90
C THR A 362 5.75 28.29 23.25
N HIS A 363 4.65 29.04 23.26
CA HIS A 363 3.68 28.97 24.32
C HIS A 363 2.53 28.07 23.90
N SER A 364 2.60 26.88 24.43
CA SER A 364 1.57 25.90 24.77
C SER A 364 0.18 26.00 24.12
N VAL A 365 -0.12 25.07 23.23
CA VAL A 365 -1.42 24.40 23.23
C VAL A 365 -1.13 22.93 23.58
N GLY A 366 -1.61 22.54 24.72
CA GLY A 366 -1.80 21.26 25.41
C GLY A 366 -1.24 19.92 24.92
N ASN A 367 -0.07 19.89 24.27
CA ASN A 367 0.71 18.66 24.10
C ASN A 367 1.97 18.77 24.96
N PRO A 368 2.46 17.67 25.54
CA PRO A 368 3.70 17.72 26.29
C PRO A 368 4.79 18.32 25.38
N PRO A 369 5.62 19.25 25.88
CA PRO A 369 6.64 19.89 25.08
C PRO A 369 7.53 18.80 24.51
N LEU A 370 7.78 18.86 23.21
CA LEU A 370 8.86 18.11 22.57
C LEU A 370 10.13 18.43 23.37
N GLY A 371 10.56 17.47 24.19
CA GLY A 371 11.49 17.68 25.30
C GLY A 371 12.77 18.37 24.84
N ASP A 372 12.99 19.54 25.39
CA ASP A 372 14.21 20.32 25.29
C ASP A 372 15.44 19.45 25.65
N GLY A 373 16.31 19.23 24.70
CA GLY A 373 17.58 18.53 24.90
C GLY A 373 17.59 16.99 24.73
N THR A 374 16.48 16.27 24.90
CA THR A 374 16.40 14.82 24.65
C THR A 374 16.27 14.53 23.16
N GLN A 375 15.62 15.38 22.36
CA GLN A 375 15.55 15.22 20.91
C GLN A 375 16.90 15.44 20.21
N ARG A 376 17.74 16.37 20.65
CA ARG A 376 19.11 16.48 20.14
C ARG A 376 19.96 15.25 20.48
N ARG A 377 19.72 14.61 21.64
CA ARG A 377 20.38 13.36 22.01
C ARG A 377 19.81 12.16 21.25
N SER A 378 18.50 12.13 20.95
CA SER A 378 17.89 11.10 20.11
C SER A 378 18.37 11.21 18.66
N SER A 379 18.53 12.42 18.12
CA SER A 379 19.09 12.62 16.77
C SER A 379 20.56 12.18 16.67
N LEU A 380 21.36 12.36 17.73
CA LEU A 380 22.73 11.86 17.79
C LEU A 380 22.79 10.33 17.97
N ARG A 381 21.92 9.76 18.80
CA ARG A 381 21.75 8.31 18.92
C ARG A 381 21.23 7.69 17.62
N ALA A 382 20.25 8.32 16.97
CA ALA A 382 19.75 7.91 15.65
C ALA A 382 20.86 7.99 14.58
N ARG A 383 21.72 9.02 14.61
CA ARG A 383 22.88 9.13 13.72
C ARG A 383 23.92 8.03 13.98
N ALA A 384 24.19 7.70 15.24
CA ALA A 384 25.08 6.62 15.62
C ALA A 384 24.48 5.24 15.26
N ALA A 385 23.18 5.02 15.51
CA ALA A 385 22.47 3.81 15.14
C ALA A 385 22.41 3.65 13.59
N ARG A 386 22.24 4.75 12.84
CA ARG A 386 22.32 4.77 11.36
C ARG A 386 23.69 4.29 10.86
N ALA A 387 24.77 4.67 11.52
CA ALA A 387 26.11 4.19 11.19
C ALA A 387 26.34 2.71 11.58
N TRP A 388 25.77 2.28 12.69
CA TRP A 388 25.95 0.93 13.23
C TRP A 388 25.14 -0.15 12.48
N VAL A 389 23.92 0.18 11.99
CA VAL A 389 23.12 -0.69 11.10
C VAL A 389 23.87 -0.94 9.79
N PHE A 390 24.57 0.06 9.26
CA PHE A 390 25.38 -0.10 8.06
C PHE A 390 26.51 -1.13 8.24
N VAL A 391 27.14 -1.17 9.41
CA VAL A 391 28.22 -2.09 9.74
C VAL A 391 27.71 -3.52 10.01
N ARG A 392 26.51 -3.69 10.58
CA ARG A 392 25.94 -5.00 10.94
C ARG A 392 25.27 -5.74 9.79
N THR A 393 24.86 -5.04 8.73
CA THR A 393 24.26 -5.66 7.54
C THR A 393 25.30 -6.29 6.60
N ILE A 394 26.56 -5.89 6.70
CA ILE A 394 27.66 -6.41 5.86
C ILE A 394 27.81 -7.94 5.94
N PRO A 395 27.85 -8.61 7.11
CA PRO A 395 28.05 -10.06 7.17
C PRO A 395 26.89 -10.89 6.60
N ARG A 396 25.62 -10.46 6.82
CA ARG A 396 24.44 -11.15 6.27
C ARG A 396 24.35 -10.99 4.76
N THR A 397 24.78 -9.85 4.25
CA THR A 397 24.84 -9.58 2.81
C THR A 397 25.90 -10.46 2.13
N ILE A 398 27.03 -10.70 2.77
CA ILE A 398 28.11 -11.56 2.26
C ILE A 398 27.66 -13.02 2.20
N THR A 399 27.00 -13.56 3.22
CA THR A 399 26.50 -14.94 3.25
C THR A 399 25.38 -15.16 2.21
N ARG A 400 24.49 -14.18 2.02
CA ARG A 400 23.49 -14.21 0.92
C ARG A 400 24.14 -14.10 -0.47
N LEU A 401 25.19 -13.29 -0.61
CA LEU A 401 25.96 -13.16 -1.85
C LEU A 401 26.60 -14.50 -2.28
N MET A 402 27.14 -15.27 -1.36
CA MET A 402 27.75 -16.56 -1.66
C MET A 402 26.72 -17.60 -2.14
N ASN A 403 25.50 -17.57 -1.64
CA ASN A 403 24.43 -18.49 -2.06
C ASN A 403 23.74 -18.10 -3.37
N GLN A 404 23.85 -16.85 -3.83
CA GLN A 404 23.17 -16.34 -5.05
C GLN A 404 24.08 -16.26 -6.29
N THR A 405 25.38 -16.49 -6.16
CA THR A 405 26.36 -16.37 -7.26
C THR A 405 26.31 -17.53 -8.26
N LEU A 406 25.60 -18.61 -8.00
CA LEU A 406 25.58 -19.82 -8.83
C LEU A 406 24.44 -19.89 -9.86
N THR A 407 23.47 -18.97 -9.84
CA THR A 407 22.43 -18.94 -10.90
C THR A 407 22.83 -17.96 -12.00
N LEU A 408 23.15 -18.48 -13.17
CA LEU A 408 23.35 -17.66 -14.37
C LEU A 408 22.11 -16.78 -14.60
N PRO A 409 22.27 -15.44 -14.78
CA PRO A 409 21.13 -14.56 -15.02
C PRO A 409 20.46 -14.97 -16.35
N ARG A 410 19.16 -15.28 -16.30
CA ARG A 410 18.38 -15.57 -17.49
C ARG A 410 18.36 -14.33 -18.40
N PRO A 411 18.40 -14.50 -19.71
CA PRO A 411 18.25 -13.38 -20.64
C PRO A 411 16.90 -12.70 -20.41
N THR A 412 16.86 -11.38 -20.61
CA THR A 412 15.66 -10.55 -20.38
C THR A 412 15.35 -9.80 -21.66
N THR A 413 14.15 -9.97 -22.19
CA THR A 413 13.61 -9.10 -23.22
C THR A 413 13.07 -7.83 -22.56
N ILE A 414 13.45 -6.65 -23.07
CA ILE A 414 12.89 -5.37 -22.65
C ILE A 414 11.80 -4.94 -23.61
N ILE A 415 10.70 -4.45 -23.09
CA ILE A 415 9.67 -3.73 -23.83
C ILE A 415 9.70 -2.29 -23.37
N LEU A 416 9.94 -1.36 -24.30
CA LEU A 416 9.81 0.06 -24.09
C LEU A 416 8.44 0.50 -24.61
N ALA A 417 7.56 0.94 -23.73
CA ALA A 417 6.19 1.31 -24.07
C ALA A 417 5.88 2.70 -23.52
N PHE A 418 6.08 3.72 -24.38
CA PHE A 418 5.81 5.11 -24.06
C PHE A 418 4.70 5.66 -24.95
N GLY A 419 3.72 6.36 -24.37
CA GLY A 419 2.53 6.81 -25.08
C GLY A 419 1.70 5.68 -25.69
N ALA A 420 1.87 4.46 -25.20
CA ALA A 420 1.22 3.27 -25.69
C ALA A 420 -0.08 3.00 -24.93
N ASP A 421 -1.14 2.64 -25.64
CA ASP A 421 -2.35 2.12 -25.02
C ASP A 421 -2.19 0.68 -24.53
N GLU A 422 -3.16 0.21 -23.76
CA GLU A 422 -3.13 -1.14 -23.17
C GLU A 422 -3.09 -2.25 -24.24
N ALA A 423 -3.74 -2.05 -25.39
CA ALA A 423 -3.78 -3.03 -26.47
C ALA A 423 -2.39 -3.19 -27.12
N ALA A 424 -1.71 -2.08 -27.38
CA ALA A 424 -0.34 -2.07 -27.91
C ALA A 424 0.66 -2.71 -26.94
N ILE A 425 0.53 -2.43 -25.63
CA ILE A 425 1.36 -3.06 -24.59
C ILE A 425 1.12 -4.57 -24.54
N ARG A 426 -0.14 -5.00 -24.61
CA ARG A 426 -0.54 -6.42 -24.61
C ARG A 426 0.00 -7.15 -25.82
N ASP A 427 -0.08 -6.55 -27.01
CA ASP A 427 0.49 -7.10 -28.24
C ASP A 427 2.02 -7.25 -28.14
N ALA A 428 2.71 -6.24 -27.66
CA ALA A 428 4.16 -6.30 -27.44
C ALA A 428 4.56 -7.40 -26.45
N LEU A 429 3.78 -7.58 -25.39
CA LEU A 429 3.98 -8.67 -24.41
C LEU A 429 3.74 -10.04 -25.02
N ASN A 430 2.72 -10.21 -25.86
CA ASN A 430 2.46 -11.46 -26.55
C ASN A 430 3.60 -11.82 -27.52
N ARG A 431 4.17 -10.83 -28.20
CA ARG A 431 5.36 -11.03 -29.07
C ARG A 431 6.62 -11.40 -28.29
N ALA A 432 6.73 -10.99 -27.02
CA ALA A 432 7.89 -11.25 -26.18
C ALA A 432 7.86 -12.62 -25.48
N GLN A 433 6.77 -13.37 -25.55
CA GLN A 433 6.59 -14.64 -24.86
C GLN A 433 7.32 -15.79 -25.56
N GLU A 434 8.59 -15.95 -25.24
CA GLU A 434 9.31 -17.23 -25.39
C GLU A 434 9.24 -18.01 -24.06
N PRO A 435 9.12 -19.35 -24.05
CA PRO A 435 8.76 -20.14 -22.85
C PRO A 435 9.70 -20.05 -21.66
N PHE A 436 10.83 -19.38 -21.72
CA PHE A 436 11.85 -19.33 -20.67
C PHE A 436 12.45 -17.92 -20.43
N GLU A 437 11.93 -16.89 -21.05
CA GLU A 437 12.47 -15.54 -20.93
C GLU A 437 11.75 -14.72 -19.86
N ARG A 438 12.51 -13.81 -19.24
CA ARG A 438 11.95 -12.77 -18.39
C ARG A 438 11.66 -11.55 -19.24
N VAL A 439 10.50 -10.94 -19.05
CA VAL A 439 10.12 -9.72 -19.72
C VAL A 439 10.21 -8.55 -18.75
N LEU A 440 10.91 -7.49 -19.13
CA LEU A 440 10.93 -6.21 -18.45
C LEU A 440 10.14 -5.18 -19.27
N LEU A 441 8.97 -4.83 -18.82
CA LEU A 441 8.20 -3.71 -19.34
C LEU A 441 8.67 -2.40 -18.70
N VAL A 442 9.02 -1.41 -19.48
CA VAL A 442 9.25 -0.02 -19.03
C VAL A 442 8.23 0.86 -19.73
N THR A 443 7.38 1.52 -18.97
CA THR A 443 6.24 2.25 -19.51
C THR A 443 5.95 3.52 -18.72
N ASP A 444 5.32 4.49 -19.35
CA ASP A 444 4.75 5.69 -18.73
C ASP A 444 3.25 5.50 -18.38
N SER A 445 2.68 4.34 -18.65
CA SER A 445 1.31 3.99 -18.25
C SER A 445 1.28 3.22 -16.94
N LEU A 446 0.34 3.58 -16.07
CA LEU A 446 -0.03 2.82 -14.87
C LEU A 446 -1.24 1.89 -15.10
N ALA A 447 -1.96 2.03 -16.23
CA ALA A 447 -3.12 1.22 -16.61
C ALA A 447 -2.72 -0.19 -17.09
N ILE A 448 -1.85 -0.88 -16.36
CA ILE A 448 -1.27 -2.17 -16.72
C ILE A 448 -1.82 -3.33 -15.87
N GLY A 449 -3.04 -3.21 -15.37
CA GLY A 449 -3.63 -4.19 -14.44
C GLY A 449 -3.61 -5.65 -14.96
N GLU A 450 -3.86 -5.89 -16.23
CA GLU A 450 -3.80 -7.21 -16.84
C GLU A 450 -2.40 -7.65 -17.30
N VAL A 451 -1.47 -6.72 -17.36
CA VAL A 451 -0.09 -6.94 -17.83
C VAL A 451 0.80 -7.59 -16.76
N TRP A 452 0.36 -7.58 -15.51
CA TRP A 452 1.06 -8.17 -14.38
C TRP A 452 1.02 -9.71 -14.38
N ARG A 453 1.35 -10.34 -15.49
CA ARG A 453 1.37 -11.80 -15.62
C ARG A 453 2.63 -12.41 -15.02
N ALA A 454 2.57 -13.70 -14.70
CA ALA A 454 3.73 -14.46 -14.22
C ALA A 454 4.93 -14.31 -15.19
N GLY A 455 6.09 -13.96 -14.67
CA GLY A 455 7.32 -13.77 -15.45
C GLY A 455 7.57 -12.35 -15.97
N THR A 456 6.59 -11.45 -15.93
CA THR A 456 6.76 -10.05 -16.35
C THR A 456 7.07 -9.15 -15.15
N GLY A 457 8.14 -8.35 -15.25
CA GLY A 457 8.42 -7.25 -14.34
C GLY A 457 8.10 -5.93 -15.03
N ALA A 458 7.44 -5.02 -14.33
CA ALA A 458 7.17 -3.68 -14.85
C ALA A 458 7.90 -2.61 -14.03
N GLU A 459 8.31 -1.56 -14.72
CA GLU A 459 8.90 -0.35 -14.15
C GLU A 459 8.21 0.86 -14.75
N HIS A 460 7.89 1.83 -13.94
CA HIS A 460 7.19 3.03 -14.35
C HIS A 460 8.18 4.20 -14.54
N VAL A 461 7.94 4.98 -15.59
CA VAL A 461 8.56 6.28 -15.83
C VAL A 461 7.43 7.29 -15.96
N PRO A 462 7.29 8.27 -15.07
CA PRO A 462 6.21 9.25 -15.15
C PRO A 462 6.05 9.88 -16.53
N ALA A 463 4.79 10.04 -16.99
CA ALA A 463 4.47 10.58 -18.30
C ALA A 463 4.76 12.11 -18.41
N PRO A 464 4.83 12.69 -19.63
CA PRO A 464 4.91 14.13 -19.78
C PRO A 464 3.66 14.80 -19.16
N GLY A 465 3.88 15.91 -18.44
CA GLY A 465 2.81 16.62 -17.75
C GLY A 465 2.39 16.00 -16.40
N GLU A 466 2.97 14.87 -16.01
CA GLU A 466 2.84 14.38 -14.65
C GLU A 466 3.76 15.16 -13.69
N ARG A 467 3.25 15.38 -12.47
CA ARG A 467 3.95 16.23 -11.48
C ARG A 467 5.39 15.77 -11.20
N GLU A 468 5.64 14.48 -11.18
CA GLU A 468 6.96 13.90 -10.93
C GLU A 468 7.94 14.23 -12.05
N ALA A 469 7.48 14.24 -13.31
CA ALA A 469 8.30 14.64 -14.44
C ALA A 469 8.55 16.16 -14.47
N GLU A 470 7.54 16.97 -14.08
CA GLU A 470 7.67 18.43 -13.98
C GLU A 470 8.65 18.85 -12.87
N LEU A 471 8.61 18.19 -11.71
CA LEU A 471 9.51 18.47 -10.59
C LEU A 471 10.98 18.20 -10.92
N ALA A 472 11.24 17.24 -11.82
CA ALA A 472 12.59 16.96 -12.27
C ALA A 472 13.24 18.12 -13.04
N GLY A 473 12.42 19.05 -13.55
CA GLY A 473 12.84 20.17 -14.38
C GLY A 473 13.43 19.73 -15.74
N GLY A 474 13.57 20.67 -16.67
CA GLY A 474 14.22 20.41 -17.94
C GLY A 474 13.36 19.72 -18.99
N ASP A 475 14.04 19.13 -19.99
CA ASP A 475 13.39 18.43 -21.10
C ASP A 475 12.92 17.03 -20.66
N TYR A 476 11.68 16.69 -21.00
CA TYR A 476 11.12 15.37 -20.72
C TYR A 476 11.92 14.22 -21.36
N ALA A 477 12.50 14.46 -22.54
CA ALA A 477 13.35 13.45 -23.18
C ALA A 477 14.59 13.15 -22.33
N GLU A 478 15.18 14.17 -21.71
CA GLU A 478 16.30 14.00 -20.80
C GLU A 478 15.87 13.31 -19.49
N PHE A 479 14.75 13.69 -18.90
CA PHE A 479 14.17 13.02 -17.72
C PHE A 479 13.94 11.54 -17.99
N ARG A 480 13.27 11.20 -19.09
CA ARG A 480 13.00 9.82 -19.50
C ARG A 480 14.29 9.01 -19.71
N ARG A 481 15.29 9.61 -20.34
CA ARG A 481 16.61 8.98 -20.55
C ARG A 481 17.30 8.69 -19.22
N ARG A 482 17.33 9.64 -18.29
CA ARG A 482 17.89 9.44 -16.95
C ARG A 482 17.15 8.34 -16.19
N ARG A 483 15.81 8.34 -16.20
CA ARG A 483 15.00 7.30 -15.55
C ARG A 483 15.25 5.92 -16.14
N LEU A 484 15.28 5.81 -17.45
CA LEU A 484 15.61 4.53 -18.12
C LEU A 484 17.02 4.07 -17.72
N GLY A 485 17.98 4.98 -17.65
CA GLY A 485 19.34 4.68 -17.18
C GLY A 485 19.37 4.07 -15.78
N LEU A 486 18.61 4.63 -14.83
CA LEU A 486 18.50 4.11 -13.46
C LEU A 486 17.81 2.74 -13.42
N ILE A 487 16.76 2.53 -14.22
CA ILE A 487 16.06 1.25 -14.35
C ILE A 487 16.98 0.16 -14.90
N LEU A 488 17.79 0.47 -15.89
CA LEU A 488 18.66 -0.48 -16.56
C LEU A 488 20.00 -0.70 -15.85
N ALA A 489 20.36 0.15 -14.88
CA ALA A 489 21.62 0.06 -14.16
C ALA A 489 21.81 -1.33 -13.51
N GLY A 490 22.96 -1.95 -13.76
CA GLY A 490 23.31 -3.27 -13.20
C GLY A 490 22.50 -4.45 -13.77
N ARG A 491 21.74 -4.28 -14.85
CA ARG A 491 21.07 -5.37 -15.60
C ARG A 491 22.00 -5.86 -16.74
N PRO A 492 22.73 -6.98 -16.60
CA PRO A 492 23.86 -7.28 -17.49
C PRO A 492 23.48 -7.87 -18.85
N ARG A 493 22.29 -8.50 -18.98
CA ARG A 493 21.88 -9.21 -20.18
C ARG A 493 20.47 -8.82 -20.58
N LEU A 494 20.38 -7.85 -21.49
CA LEU A 494 19.18 -7.63 -22.28
C LEU A 494 19.42 -8.33 -23.65
N ARG A 495 18.51 -9.17 -24.07
CA ARG A 495 18.63 -9.94 -25.31
C ARG A 495 18.11 -9.15 -26.51
N SER A 496 16.95 -8.54 -26.32
CA SER A 496 16.26 -7.80 -27.36
C SER A 496 15.46 -6.64 -26.75
N ALA A 497 15.16 -5.64 -27.55
CA ALA A 497 14.21 -4.60 -27.24
C ALA A 497 13.05 -4.65 -28.23
N LEU A 498 11.83 -4.62 -27.70
CA LEU A 498 10.60 -4.40 -28.43
C LEU A 498 10.04 -3.05 -28.06
N THR A 499 9.28 -2.43 -28.94
CA THR A 499 8.66 -1.13 -28.72
C THR A 499 7.14 -1.22 -28.85
N ALA A 500 6.46 -0.38 -28.09
CA ALA A 500 5.04 -0.07 -28.21
C ALA A 500 4.87 1.45 -28.04
N GLY A 501 4.03 2.06 -28.88
CA GLY A 501 3.84 3.52 -28.88
C GLY A 501 5.05 4.30 -29.45
N GLU A 502 5.21 5.53 -28.99
CA GLU A 502 6.23 6.47 -29.49
C GLU A 502 7.55 6.35 -28.73
N VAL A 503 8.40 5.44 -29.16
CA VAL A 503 9.72 5.22 -28.55
C VAL A 503 10.82 5.77 -29.48
N PRO A 504 11.57 6.80 -29.04
CA PRO A 504 12.72 7.30 -29.81
C PRO A 504 13.78 6.21 -30.05
N PRO A 505 14.36 6.14 -31.27
CA PRO A 505 15.36 5.13 -31.63
C PRO A 505 16.59 5.12 -30.71
N ASP A 506 17.03 6.27 -30.22
CA ASP A 506 18.18 6.41 -29.33
C ASP A 506 17.96 5.69 -27.98
N LEU A 507 16.72 5.61 -27.49
CA LEU A 507 16.37 4.84 -26.27
C LEU A 507 16.44 3.34 -26.52
N VAL A 508 16.05 2.88 -27.70
CA VAL A 508 16.13 1.47 -28.10
C VAL A 508 17.60 1.04 -28.20
N ASP A 509 18.40 1.86 -28.90
CA ASP A 509 19.83 1.63 -29.03
C ASP A 509 20.54 1.64 -27.67
N ALA A 510 20.20 2.60 -26.82
CA ALA A 510 20.73 2.68 -25.46
C ALA A 510 20.33 1.46 -24.61
N ALA A 511 19.10 0.97 -24.74
CA ALA A 511 18.62 -0.19 -24.00
C ALA A 511 19.30 -1.50 -24.41
N THR A 512 19.62 -1.64 -25.71
CA THR A 512 20.26 -2.85 -26.26
C THR A 512 21.79 -2.82 -26.22
N ALA A 513 22.40 -1.66 -26.00
CA ALA A 513 23.85 -1.50 -25.93
C ALA A 513 24.48 -2.38 -24.83
N PRO A 514 25.74 -2.82 -25.00
CA PRO A 514 26.49 -3.51 -23.96
C PRO A 514 26.57 -2.67 -22.67
N PRO A 515 26.59 -3.31 -21.47
CA PRO A 515 26.53 -2.61 -20.18
C PRO A 515 27.57 -1.48 -20.01
N ARG A 516 28.77 -1.64 -20.58
CA ARG A 516 29.84 -0.62 -20.52
C ARG A 516 29.55 0.64 -21.37
N ARG A 517 28.73 0.52 -22.42
CA ARG A 517 28.31 1.65 -23.28
C ARG A 517 27.01 2.27 -22.79
N ARG A 518 26.14 1.47 -22.15
CA ARG A 518 24.81 1.88 -21.70
C ARG A 518 24.85 3.09 -20.77
N GLY A 519 25.78 3.10 -19.81
CA GLY A 519 25.93 4.22 -18.87
C GLY A 519 26.30 5.55 -19.54
N ARG A 520 26.99 5.53 -20.70
CA ARG A 520 27.36 6.75 -21.45
C ARG A 520 26.26 7.26 -22.39
N LEU A 521 25.34 6.39 -22.79
CA LEU A 521 24.24 6.74 -23.69
C LEU A 521 22.99 7.20 -22.92
N LEU A 522 22.90 6.86 -21.63
CA LEU A 522 21.76 7.17 -20.76
C LEU A 522 22.09 8.23 -19.69
N SER A 523 23.33 8.69 -19.62
CA SER A 523 23.76 9.85 -18.82
C SER A 523 23.64 11.13 -19.65
#